data_9d686b0a998bab6d52aa7ea0bc4d7fbb
#
_entry.id   9d686b0a998bab6d52aa7ea0bc4d7fbb
#
_cell.length_a   1.000
_cell.length_b   1.000
_cell.length_c   1.000
_cell.angle_alpha   90.00
_cell.angle_beta   90.00
_cell.angle_gamma   90.00
#
_symmetry.space_group_name_H-M   'P 1'
#
loop_
_entity.id
_entity.type
_entity.pdbx_description
1 polymer ?
#
loop_
_entity_poly.entity_id
_entity_poly.type
_entity_poly.pdbx_seq_one_letter_code
_entity_poly.pdbx_strand_id
1 'polypeptide(L)'
;MAFQFVHLEPWCRRPDAKGRNTTFVFDEASRKPIASVHVRDPKPPTTIWGVGVEEVRAMHDAAAEVAMTPGARGKLRKIQSTQKTLHTVIASHPYTVEEVRADKSKQAEVRQWERLTIDWLRQQYGLALKSVIRHTDEQQWHIHA
;
A
#
# COMPACT_ATOMS: atom_id res chain seq x y z
N MET A 1 -24.20 8.75 -5.31
CA MET A 1 -24.00 7.90 -4.10
C MET A 1 -22.51 7.57 -4.00
N ALA A 2 -21.91 7.85 -2.86
CA ALA A 2 -20.49 7.54 -2.63
C ALA A 2 -20.36 6.18 -1.95
N PHE A 3 -19.41 5.38 -2.39
CA PHE A 3 -19.16 4.04 -1.85
C PHE A 3 -17.78 3.94 -1.22
N GLN A 4 -17.68 3.17 -0.16
CA GLN A 4 -16.39 2.70 0.31
C GLN A 4 -15.80 1.74 -0.72
N PHE A 5 -14.50 1.87 -0.96
CA PHE A 5 -13.79 1.06 -1.92
C PHE A 5 -12.59 0.38 -1.25
N VAL A 6 -12.42 -0.90 -1.51
CA VAL A 6 -11.24 -1.67 -1.07
C VAL A 6 -10.71 -2.45 -2.26
N HIS A 7 -9.44 -2.26 -2.58
CA HIS A 7 -8.74 -2.94 -3.66
C HIS A 7 -7.54 -3.70 -3.13
N LEU A 8 -7.43 -4.96 -3.49
CA LEU A 8 -6.34 -5.86 -3.11
C LEU A 8 -5.55 -6.24 -4.37
N GLU A 9 -4.23 -6.10 -4.34
CA GLU A 9 -3.41 -6.45 -5.49
C GLU A 9 -2.06 -7.04 -5.08
N PRO A 10 -1.71 -8.23 -5.62
CA PRO A 10 -0.39 -8.82 -5.45
C PRO A 10 0.57 -8.35 -6.55
N TRP A 11 1.83 -8.11 -6.17
CA TRP A 11 2.86 -7.61 -7.07
C TRP A 11 4.08 -8.52 -7.12
N CYS A 12 4.73 -8.56 -8.27
CA CYS A 12 6.02 -9.21 -8.43
C CYS A 12 7.11 -8.18 -8.79
N ARG A 13 8.37 -8.59 -8.70
CA ARG A 13 9.52 -7.73 -9.01
C ARG A 13 9.69 -7.49 -10.51
N ARG A 14 9.22 -8.44 -11.35
CA ARG A 14 9.24 -8.29 -12.80
C ARG A 14 8.16 -7.28 -13.24
N PRO A 15 8.49 -6.28 -14.05
CA PRO A 15 7.50 -5.34 -14.58
C PRO A 15 6.43 -6.04 -15.43
N ASP A 16 5.18 -5.59 -15.30
CA ASP A 16 4.08 -5.97 -16.17
C ASP A 16 4.15 -5.22 -17.53
N ALA A 17 3.17 -5.46 -18.40
CA ALA A 17 3.10 -4.80 -19.71
C ALA A 17 3.02 -3.27 -19.66
N LYS A 18 2.60 -2.71 -18.50
CA LYS A 18 2.54 -1.26 -18.23
C LYS A 18 3.77 -0.75 -17.47
N GLY A 19 4.78 -1.59 -17.26
CA GLY A 19 5.99 -1.24 -16.53
C GLY A 19 5.82 -1.23 -15.00
N ARG A 20 4.72 -1.78 -14.46
CA ARG A 20 4.42 -1.76 -13.03
C ARG A 20 4.98 -3.02 -12.34
N ASN A 21 5.62 -2.81 -11.20
CA ASN A 21 6.19 -3.86 -10.36
C ASN A 21 6.27 -3.38 -8.90
N THR A 22 6.93 -4.13 -8.04
CA THR A 22 7.12 -3.74 -6.63
C THR A 22 7.83 -2.39 -6.49
N THR A 23 8.84 -2.10 -7.31
CA THR A 23 9.54 -0.80 -7.29
C THR A 23 8.59 0.34 -7.62
N PHE A 24 7.79 0.20 -8.67
CA PHE A 24 6.79 1.19 -9.05
C PHE A 24 5.80 1.44 -7.92
N VAL A 25 5.32 0.39 -7.26
CA VAL A 25 4.35 0.49 -6.15
C VAL A 25 4.93 1.27 -4.98
N PHE A 26 6.17 1.00 -4.60
CA PHE A 26 6.83 1.74 -3.53
C PHE A 26 7.10 3.20 -3.92
N ASP A 27 7.47 3.46 -5.16
CA ASP A 27 7.67 4.82 -5.66
C ASP A 27 6.37 5.62 -5.69
N GLU A 28 5.26 5.01 -6.09
CA GLU A 28 3.93 5.62 -6.06
C GLU A 28 3.47 5.89 -4.63
N ALA A 29 3.61 4.93 -3.73
CA ALA A 29 3.25 5.08 -2.32
C ALA A 29 4.06 6.18 -1.62
N SER A 30 5.34 6.32 -1.98
CA SER A 30 6.23 7.40 -1.49
C SER A 30 6.02 8.73 -2.21
N ARG A 31 5.15 8.79 -3.22
CA ARG A 31 4.93 9.97 -4.07
C ARG A 31 6.16 10.44 -4.82
N LYS A 32 7.01 9.54 -5.28
CA LYS A 32 8.09 9.91 -6.20
C LYS A 32 7.50 10.41 -7.53
N PRO A 33 8.04 11.51 -8.10
CA PRO A 33 7.45 12.16 -9.28
C PRO A 33 7.23 11.22 -10.47
N ILE A 34 8.16 10.31 -10.73
CA ILE A 34 8.10 9.36 -11.85
C ILE A 34 6.89 8.42 -11.77
N ALA A 35 6.42 8.10 -10.58
CA ALA A 35 5.30 7.18 -10.34
C ALA A 35 4.01 7.91 -9.91
N SER A 36 4.02 9.24 -9.85
CA SER A 36 2.93 10.06 -9.30
C SER A 36 2.37 11.07 -10.30
N VAL A 37 2.50 10.80 -11.59
CA VAL A 37 2.04 11.69 -12.67
C VAL A 37 0.53 11.92 -12.68
N HIS A 38 -0.23 11.01 -12.08
CA HIS A 38 -1.69 11.10 -11.94
C HIS A 38 -2.12 12.01 -10.78
N VAL A 39 -1.21 12.38 -9.90
CA VAL A 39 -1.48 13.26 -8.75
C VAL A 39 -1.06 14.68 -9.10
N ARG A 40 -2.03 15.62 -9.03
CA ARG A 40 -1.79 17.01 -9.43
C ARG A 40 -0.78 17.74 -8.53
N ASP A 41 -0.86 17.52 -7.23
CA ASP A 41 0.01 18.15 -6.22
C ASP A 41 0.45 17.07 -5.20
N PRO A 42 1.45 16.24 -5.56
CA PRO A 42 1.89 15.14 -4.71
C PRO A 42 2.39 15.62 -3.35
N LYS A 43 1.91 14.98 -2.29
CA LYS A 43 2.34 15.21 -0.91
C LYS A 43 2.88 13.92 -0.29
N PRO A 44 3.88 14.01 0.59
CA PRO A 44 4.36 12.83 1.31
C PRO A 44 3.23 12.14 2.05
N PRO A 45 3.20 10.79 2.07
CA PRO A 45 2.22 10.05 2.84
C PRO A 45 2.44 10.23 4.34
N THR A 46 1.37 10.07 5.12
CA THR A 46 1.45 10.01 6.57
C THR A 46 1.36 8.56 7.02
N THR A 47 2.36 8.05 7.72
CA THR A 47 2.30 6.72 8.32
C THR A 47 1.36 6.76 9.52
N ILE A 48 0.30 5.96 9.50
CA ILE A 48 -0.70 5.90 10.57
C ILE A 48 -0.63 4.62 11.39
N TRP A 49 0.08 3.61 10.89
CA TRP A 49 0.41 2.38 11.62
C TRP A 49 1.64 1.71 11.01
N GLY A 50 2.45 1.07 11.87
CA GLY A 50 3.64 0.36 11.44
C GLY A 50 4.79 1.27 11.04
N VAL A 51 5.57 0.86 10.05
CA VAL A 51 6.76 1.56 9.57
C VAL A 51 6.48 2.36 8.30
N GLY A 52 7.37 3.27 7.94
CA GLY A 52 7.24 4.06 6.72
C GLY A 52 7.51 3.26 5.45
N VAL A 53 7.13 3.81 4.30
CA VAL A 53 7.22 3.14 2.99
C VAL A 53 8.64 2.69 2.65
N GLU A 54 9.65 3.53 2.89
CA GLU A 54 11.03 3.19 2.54
C GLU A 54 11.59 2.08 3.44
N GLU A 55 11.13 1.99 4.68
CA GLU A 55 11.51 0.88 5.56
C GLU A 55 10.85 -0.43 5.12
N VAL A 56 9.57 -0.40 4.70
CA VAL A 56 8.90 -1.57 4.10
C VAL A 56 9.63 -2.01 2.83
N ARG A 57 10.04 -1.08 1.98
CA ARG A 57 10.84 -1.37 0.78
C ARG A 57 12.12 -2.11 1.15
N ALA A 58 12.87 -1.61 2.12
CA ALA A 58 14.11 -2.25 2.56
C ALA A 58 13.85 -3.65 3.12
N MET A 59 12.80 -3.83 3.91
CA MET A 59 12.40 -5.14 4.45
C MET A 59 12.01 -6.11 3.32
N HIS A 60 11.22 -5.64 2.34
CA HIS A 60 10.81 -6.44 1.19
C HIS A 60 12.02 -6.88 0.36
N ASP A 61 12.90 -5.95 0.02
CA ASP A 61 14.05 -6.23 -0.84
C ASP A 61 15.03 -7.19 -0.15
N ALA A 62 15.28 -7.00 1.14
CA ALA A 62 16.12 -7.91 1.93
C ALA A 62 15.50 -9.33 2.02
N ALA A 63 14.20 -9.43 2.25
CA ALA A 63 13.50 -10.72 2.30
C ALA A 63 13.51 -11.42 0.93
N ALA A 64 13.26 -10.69 -0.16
CA ALA A 64 13.26 -11.22 -1.52
C ALA A 64 14.65 -11.72 -1.96
N GLU A 65 15.72 -11.06 -1.51
CA GLU A 65 17.11 -11.45 -1.83
C GLU A 65 17.47 -12.84 -1.31
N VAL A 66 16.97 -13.21 -0.14
CA VAL A 66 17.28 -14.49 0.53
C VAL A 66 16.19 -15.55 0.39
N ALA A 67 15.03 -15.19 -0.12
CA ALA A 67 13.88 -16.10 -0.22
C ALA A 67 14.15 -17.27 -1.16
N MET A 68 13.76 -18.45 -0.72
CA MET A 68 13.93 -19.71 -1.44
C MET A 68 12.59 -20.41 -1.61
N THR A 69 12.46 -21.18 -2.67
CA THR A 69 11.28 -22.00 -2.95
C THR A 69 11.69 -23.42 -3.33
N PRO A 70 10.89 -24.45 -2.99
CA PRO A 70 11.15 -25.80 -3.49
C PRO A 70 11.12 -25.86 -5.01
N GLY A 71 12.19 -26.38 -5.59
CA GLY A 71 12.26 -26.68 -7.02
C GLY A 71 11.96 -28.15 -7.30
N ALA A 72 12.26 -28.59 -8.54
CA ALA A 72 12.15 -29.97 -8.90
C ALA A 72 12.99 -30.88 -7.95
N ARG A 73 12.43 -32.04 -7.57
CA ARG A 73 13.07 -33.00 -6.66
C ARG A 73 13.35 -32.45 -5.24
N GLY A 74 12.61 -31.42 -4.81
CA GLY A 74 12.74 -30.86 -3.44
C GLY A 74 14.00 -29.99 -3.21
N LYS A 75 14.84 -29.76 -4.21
CA LYS A 75 16.01 -28.88 -4.08
C LYS A 75 15.56 -27.42 -4.00
N LEU A 76 15.99 -26.71 -2.97
CA LEU A 76 15.70 -25.28 -2.82
C LEU A 76 16.39 -24.46 -3.91
N ARG A 77 15.68 -23.45 -4.39
CA ARG A 77 16.18 -22.47 -5.37
C ARG A 77 15.71 -21.08 -5.01
N LYS A 78 16.43 -20.05 -5.44
CA LYS A 78 16.00 -18.65 -5.28
C LYS A 78 14.64 -18.43 -5.96
N ILE A 79 13.81 -17.57 -5.38
CA ILE A 79 12.54 -17.19 -6.00
C ILE A 79 12.77 -16.45 -7.31
N GLN A 80 11.87 -16.64 -8.25
CA GLN A 80 11.89 -15.95 -9.54
C GLN A 80 11.26 -14.57 -9.42
N SER A 81 11.68 -13.65 -10.29
CA SER A 81 11.13 -12.28 -10.33
C SER A 81 9.64 -12.22 -10.64
N THR A 82 9.07 -13.28 -11.21
CA THR A 82 7.64 -13.42 -11.52
C THR A 82 6.79 -13.86 -10.32
N GLN A 83 7.40 -14.31 -9.23
CA GLN A 83 6.67 -14.68 -8.03
C GLN A 83 6.16 -13.44 -7.29
N LYS A 84 4.95 -13.53 -6.75
CA LYS A 84 4.36 -12.44 -5.98
C LYS A 84 5.04 -12.33 -4.62
N THR A 85 5.58 -11.17 -4.30
CA THR A 85 6.35 -10.91 -3.08
C THR A 85 5.81 -9.74 -2.27
N LEU A 86 4.94 -8.94 -2.85
CA LEU A 86 4.30 -7.80 -2.19
C LEU A 86 2.80 -7.88 -2.39
N HIS A 87 2.04 -7.65 -1.34
CA HIS A 87 0.59 -7.52 -1.37
C HIS A 87 0.23 -6.12 -0.89
N THR A 88 -0.61 -5.43 -1.65
CA THR A 88 -1.08 -4.09 -1.32
C THR A 88 -2.58 -4.06 -1.13
N VAL A 89 -3.02 -3.21 -0.23
CA VAL A 89 -4.43 -2.91 0.02
C VAL A 89 -4.63 -1.40 -0.09
N ILE A 90 -5.58 -0.99 -0.92
CA ILE A 90 -6.04 0.40 -1.00
C ILE A 90 -7.47 0.44 -0.48
N ALA A 91 -7.72 1.25 0.56
CA ALA A 91 -9.06 1.50 1.07
C ALA A 91 -9.38 2.99 0.95
N SER A 92 -10.48 3.30 0.29
CA SER A 92 -10.91 4.66 0.01
C SER A 92 -12.20 4.96 0.76
N HIS A 93 -12.22 6.09 1.47
CA HIS A 93 -13.42 6.59 2.15
C HIS A 93 -14.34 7.31 1.17
N PRO A 94 -15.67 7.28 1.36
CA PRO A 94 -16.62 8.02 0.53
C PRO A 94 -16.43 9.55 0.56
N TYR A 95 -15.92 10.10 1.68
CA TYR A 95 -15.70 11.53 1.79
C TYR A 95 -14.49 12.00 1.00
N THR A 96 -14.60 13.17 0.39
CA THR A 96 -13.45 13.86 -0.19
C THR A 96 -12.56 14.44 0.91
N VAL A 97 -11.30 14.67 0.57
CA VAL A 97 -10.35 15.33 1.46
C VAL A 97 -10.84 16.73 1.87
N GLU A 98 -11.48 17.43 0.94
CA GLU A 98 -12.04 18.77 1.16
C GLU A 98 -13.17 18.75 2.20
N GLU A 99 -14.11 17.81 2.04
CA GLU A 99 -15.22 17.62 3.01
C GLU A 99 -14.70 17.31 4.41
N VAL A 100 -13.69 16.44 4.52
CA VAL A 100 -13.10 16.07 5.80
C VAL A 100 -12.39 17.26 6.45
N ARG A 101 -11.66 18.08 5.68
CA ARG A 101 -10.99 19.27 6.20
C ARG A 101 -11.96 20.34 6.72
N ALA A 102 -13.11 20.46 6.08
CA ALA A 102 -14.10 21.49 6.38
C ALA A 102 -15.01 21.14 7.57
N ASP A 103 -15.09 19.87 8.00
CA ASP A 103 -16.09 19.39 8.96
C ASP A 103 -15.47 18.51 10.06
N LYS A 104 -15.50 18.98 11.30
CA LYS A 104 -14.97 18.25 12.46
C LYS A 104 -15.66 16.91 12.72
N SER A 105 -16.96 16.81 12.43
CA SER A 105 -17.70 15.54 12.54
C SER A 105 -17.18 14.52 11.55
N LYS A 106 -16.97 14.92 10.29
CA LYS A 106 -16.39 14.07 9.26
C LYS A 106 -14.95 13.67 9.57
N GLN A 107 -14.16 14.56 10.18
CA GLN A 107 -12.83 14.21 10.66
C GLN A 107 -12.89 13.08 11.71
N ALA A 108 -13.81 13.17 12.66
CA ALA A 108 -13.98 12.13 13.67
C ALA A 108 -14.40 10.79 13.06
N GLU A 109 -15.33 10.80 12.12
CA GLU A 109 -15.78 9.60 11.39
C GLU A 109 -14.64 8.94 10.61
N VAL A 110 -13.86 9.73 9.86
CA VAL A 110 -12.74 9.24 9.09
C VAL A 110 -11.65 8.66 10.00
N ARG A 111 -11.36 9.31 11.13
CA ARG A 111 -10.41 8.78 12.11
C ARG A 111 -10.85 7.46 12.71
N GLN A 112 -12.13 7.30 12.97
CA GLN A 112 -12.68 6.03 13.43
C GLN A 112 -12.61 4.97 12.34
N TRP A 113 -12.96 5.33 11.09
CA TRP A 113 -12.84 4.44 9.94
C TRP A 113 -11.39 3.95 9.74
N GLU A 114 -10.40 4.83 9.88
CA GLU A 114 -8.99 4.44 9.82
C GLU A 114 -8.63 3.41 10.90
N ARG A 115 -9.05 3.64 12.15
CA ARG A 115 -8.80 2.68 13.25
C ARG A 115 -9.42 1.32 12.96
N LEU A 116 -10.69 1.30 12.55
CA LEU A 116 -11.38 0.06 12.23
C LEU A 116 -10.74 -0.66 11.03
N THR A 117 -10.30 0.07 10.04
CA THR A 117 -9.62 -0.50 8.86
C THR A 117 -8.26 -1.08 9.26
N ILE A 118 -7.50 -0.40 10.10
CA ILE A 118 -6.23 -0.93 10.63
C ILE A 118 -6.46 -2.20 11.42
N ASP A 119 -7.47 -2.24 12.29
CA ASP A 119 -7.79 -3.43 13.08
C ASP A 119 -8.20 -4.61 12.18
N TRP A 120 -9.00 -4.35 11.16
CA TRP A 120 -9.36 -5.35 10.16
C TRP A 120 -8.13 -5.87 9.42
N LEU A 121 -7.23 -5.00 8.94
CA LEU A 121 -5.99 -5.37 8.26
C LEU A 121 -5.10 -6.23 9.17
N ARG A 122 -4.98 -5.88 10.44
CA ARG A 122 -4.22 -6.67 11.43
C ARG A 122 -4.80 -8.06 11.63
N GLN A 123 -6.12 -8.18 11.65
CA GLN A 123 -6.80 -9.49 11.73
C GLN A 123 -6.58 -10.33 10.48
N GLN A 124 -6.63 -9.70 9.29
CA GLN A 124 -6.46 -10.42 8.02
C GLN A 124 -5.02 -10.85 7.77
N TYR A 125 -4.05 -10.00 8.04
CA TYR A 125 -2.67 -10.19 7.62
C TYR A 125 -1.69 -10.47 8.77
N GLY A 126 -2.05 -10.19 10.00
CA GLY A 126 -1.20 -10.44 11.17
C GLY A 126 0.18 -9.81 11.02
N LEU A 127 1.23 -10.60 11.21
CA LEU A 127 2.62 -10.14 11.11
C LEU A 127 3.07 -9.78 9.69
N ALA A 128 2.31 -10.16 8.66
CA ALA A 128 2.59 -9.77 7.28
C ALA A 128 2.27 -8.30 7.02
N LEU A 129 1.35 -7.70 7.78
CA LEU A 129 1.09 -6.26 7.71
C LEU A 129 2.30 -5.49 8.25
N LYS A 130 2.85 -4.59 7.45
CA LYS A 130 4.05 -3.82 7.80
C LYS A 130 3.77 -2.33 7.95
N SER A 131 2.85 -1.80 7.15
CA SER A 131 2.60 -0.36 7.09
C SER A 131 1.17 -0.06 6.69
N VAL A 132 0.62 0.99 7.27
CA VAL A 132 -0.60 1.64 6.79
C VAL A 132 -0.29 3.14 6.68
N ILE A 133 -0.45 3.68 5.49
CA ILE A 133 -0.20 5.09 5.19
C ILE A 133 -1.48 5.77 4.70
N ARG A 134 -1.58 7.05 4.96
CA ARG A 134 -2.68 7.93 4.51
C ARG A 134 -2.22 8.82 3.39
N HIS A 135 -3.02 8.91 2.34
CA HIS A 135 -2.89 9.89 1.27
C HIS A 135 -4.06 10.88 1.30
N THR A 136 -3.74 12.17 1.21
CA THR A 136 -4.70 13.28 1.18
C THR A 136 -4.44 14.26 0.03
N ASP A 137 -3.75 13.80 -0.99
CA ASP A 137 -3.34 14.57 -2.17
C ASP A 137 -4.16 14.23 -3.42
N GLU A 138 -5.13 13.36 -3.30
CA GLU A 138 -6.12 13.02 -4.32
C GLU A 138 -7.53 13.43 -3.84
N GLN A 139 -8.54 13.16 -4.66
CA GLN A 139 -9.90 13.61 -4.36
C GLN A 139 -10.46 12.97 -3.09
N GLN A 140 -10.40 11.64 -2.98
CA GLN A 140 -10.91 10.91 -1.84
C GLN A 140 -9.86 10.71 -0.76
N TRP A 141 -10.30 10.71 0.50
CA TRP A 141 -9.49 10.28 1.61
C TRP A 141 -9.23 8.78 1.53
N HIS A 142 -7.99 8.36 1.45
CA HIS A 142 -7.69 6.92 1.32
C HIS A 142 -6.40 6.53 2.05
N ILE A 143 -6.29 5.24 2.27
CA ILE A 143 -5.12 4.61 2.86
C ILE A 143 -4.55 3.52 1.94
N HIS A 144 -3.25 3.31 2.04
CA HIS A 144 -2.53 2.18 1.47
C HIS A 144 -1.90 1.34 2.59
N ALA A 145 -1.99 0.01 2.46
CA ALA A 145 -1.36 -0.95 3.35
C ALA A 145 -0.54 -1.97 2.57
#